data_94107ed59e685aea39721827197ba157
#
_entry.id   94107ed59e685aea39721827197ba157
#
_cell.length_a   1.000
_cell.length_b   1.000
_cell.length_c   1.000
_cell.angle_alpha   90.00
_cell.angle_beta   90.00
_cell.angle_gamma   90.00
#
_symmetry.space_group_name_H-M   'P 1'
#
loop_
_entity.id
_entity.type
_entity.pdbx_description
1 polymer ?
#
loop_
_entity_poly.entity_id
_entity_poly.type
_entity_poly.pdbx_seq_one_letter_code
_entity_poly.pdbx_strand_id
1 'polypeptide(L)'
;MEYTPDKQTMEHIADLFKGFADPTRVHILSLLLTHGELCVTDIAEQVELSQSAISHQLRSLKQMHLIKFRREGKNIHYSLADDHVRTILQMGLEHVLCDD
;
A
#
# COMPACT_ATOMS: atom_id res chain seq x y z
N MET A 1 4.78 24.72 -2.34
CA MET A 1 5.17 24.45 -0.96
C MET A 1 6.66 24.52 -0.81
N GLU A 2 7.13 25.33 0.13
CA GLU A 2 8.54 25.42 0.43
C GLU A 2 8.83 24.76 1.77
N TYR A 3 9.89 24.01 1.83
CA TYR A 3 10.38 23.50 3.11
C TYR A 3 11.88 23.25 3.00
N THR A 4 12.54 23.31 4.15
CA THR A 4 13.95 22.99 4.24
C THR A 4 14.09 21.50 4.54
N PRO A 5 14.77 20.75 3.68
CA PRO A 5 14.94 19.32 3.94
C PRO A 5 15.74 19.13 5.23
N ASP A 6 15.19 18.36 6.17
CA ASP A 6 15.91 17.98 7.36
C ASP A 6 16.06 16.45 7.39
N LYS A 7 16.96 16.00 8.24
CA LYS A 7 17.30 14.59 8.31
C LYS A 7 16.11 13.71 8.64
N GLN A 8 15.29 14.15 9.59
CA GLN A 8 14.13 13.39 10.04
C GLN A 8 13.10 13.24 8.91
N THR A 9 12.82 14.31 8.19
CA THR A 9 11.91 14.27 7.06
C THR A 9 12.43 13.34 5.97
N MET A 10 13.73 13.41 5.69
CA MET A 10 14.34 12.53 4.70
C MET A 10 14.23 11.06 5.09
N GLU A 11 14.42 10.76 6.38
CA GLU A 11 14.26 9.39 6.87
C GLU A 11 12.81 8.91 6.74
N HIS A 12 11.84 9.78 7.03
CA HIS A 12 10.43 9.43 6.90
C HIS A 12 10.05 9.17 5.43
N ILE A 13 10.59 9.98 4.51
CA ILE A 13 10.34 9.75 3.07
C ILE A 13 10.94 8.42 2.65
N ALA A 14 12.16 8.12 3.10
CA ALA A 14 12.79 6.84 2.78
C ALA A 14 11.98 5.67 3.30
N ASP A 15 11.42 5.78 4.51
CA ASP A 15 10.57 4.74 5.08
C ASP A 15 9.29 4.55 4.28
N LEU A 16 8.72 5.65 3.79
CA LEU A 16 7.55 5.59 2.90
C LEU A 16 7.87 4.74 1.67
N PHE A 17 8.99 5.00 1.01
CA PHE A 17 9.36 4.27 -0.20
C PHE A 17 9.75 2.81 0.06
N LYS A 18 10.14 2.47 1.28
CA LYS A 18 10.38 1.07 1.63
C LYS A 18 9.10 0.24 1.50
N GLY A 19 7.95 0.85 1.76
CA GLY A 19 6.66 0.18 1.58
C GLY A 19 6.40 -0.21 0.13
N PHE A 20 7.02 0.48 -0.81
CA PHE A 20 6.89 0.20 -2.24
C PHE A 20 8.05 -0.61 -2.80
N ALA A 21 8.98 -1.06 -1.96
CA ALA A 21 10.20 -1.71 -2.41
C ALA A 21 10.14 -3.24 -2.40
N ASP A 22 8.94 -3.81 -2.26
CA ASP A 22 8.74 -5.24 -2.21
C ASP A 22 7.61 -5.63 -3.17
N PRO A 23 7.83 -6.62 -4.07
CA PRO A 23 6.82 -6.99 -5.05
C PRO A 23 5.48 -7.40 -4.45
N THR A 24 5.48 -8.12 -3.33
CA THR A 24 4.24 -8.54 -2.68
C THR A 24 3.45 -7.33 -2.18
N ARG A 25 4.13 -6.37 -1.56
CA ARG A 25 3.47 -5.16 -1.08
C ARG A 25 2.91 -4.33 -2.23
N VAL A 26 3.67 -4.18 -3.30
CA VAL A 26 3.19 -3.45 -4.49
C VAL A 26 1.97 -4.15 -5.08
N HIS A 27 1.98 -5.49 -5.11
CA HIS A 27 0.84 -6.26 -5.60
C HIS A 27 -0.41 -5.99 -4.74
N ILE A 28 -0.26 -6.04 -3.42
CA ILE A 28 -1.37 -5.74 -2.51
C ILE A 28 -1.89 -4.33 -2.71
N LEU A 29 -1.00 -3.34 -2.75
CA LEU A 29 -1.39 -1.95 -2.94
C LEU A 29 -2.09 -1.74 -4.29
N SER A 30 -1.60 -2.41 -5.33
CA SER A 30 -2.21 -2.33 -6.66
C SER A 30 -3.62 -2.91 -6.70
N LEU A 31 -3.86 -3.99 -5.95
CA LEU A 31 -5.20 -4.56 -5.83
C LEU A 31 -6.15 -3.59 -5.13
N LEU A 32 -5.67 -2.91 -4.09
CA LEU A 32 -6.48 -1.91 -3.40
C LEU A 32 -6.75 -0.70 -4.27
N LEU A 33 -5.79 -0.32 -5.10
CA LEU A 33 -5.98 0.77 -6.06
C LEU A 33 -7.09 0.43 -7.05
N THR A 34 -7.09 -0.81 -7.55
CA THR A 34 -8.04 -1.26 -8.57
C THR A 34 -9.44 -1.47 -8.00
N HIS A 35 -9.54 -2.09 -6.84
CA HIS A 35 -10.83 -2.51 -6.27
C HIS A 35 -11.41 -1.56 -5.23
N GLY A 36 -10.60 -0.64 -4.72
CA GLY A 36 -11.02 0.30 -3.68
C GLY A 36 -10.89 -0.29 -2.29
N GLU A 37 -11.64 -1.35 -1.99
CA GLU A 37 -11.59 -2.04 -0.71
C GLU A 37 -11.56 -3.53 -0.91
N LEU A 38 -10.78 -4.23 -0.08
CA LEU A 38 -10.72 -5.69 -0.09
C LEU A 38 -10.51 -6.19 1.34
N CYS A 39 -11.03 -7.38 1.65
CA CYS A 39 -10.74 -8.07 2.89
C CYS A 39 -9.54 -8.99 2.72
N VAL A 40 -9.02 -9.52 3.84
CA VAL A 40 -7.84 -10.39 3.85
C VAL A 40 -8.03 -11.59 2.93
N THR A 41 -9.19 -12.22 2.97
CA THR A 41 -9.48 -13.41 2.17
C THR A 41 -9.33 -13.13 0.68
N ASP A 42 -9.91 -12.01 0.22
CA ASP A 42 -9.83 -11.63 -1.19
C ASP A 42 -8.40 -11.33 -1.63
N ILE A 43 -7.66 -10.62 -0.78
CA ILE A 43 -6.27 -10.30 -1.07
C ILE A 43 -5.42 -11.57 -1.14
N ALA A 44 -5.58 -12.46 -0.16
CA ALA A 44 -4.84 -13.71 -0.10
C ALA A 44 -5.07 -14.57 -1.34
N GLU A 45 -6.32 -14.62 -1.79
CA GLU A 45 -6.69 -15.38 -2.98
C GLU A 45 -6.03 -14.80 -4.22
N GLN A 46 -6.07 -13.48 -4.39
CA GLN A 46 -5.51 -12.80 -5.55
C GLN A 46 -3.98 -12.88 -5.59
N VAL A 47 -3.33 -12.77 -4.44
CA VAL A 47 -1.87 -12.77 -4.35
C VAL A 47 -1.32 -14.21 -4.28
N GLU A 48 -2.19 -15.18 -4.01
CA GLU A 48 -1.82 -16.59 -3.89
C GLU A 48 -0.86 -16.84 -2.72
N LEU A 49 -1.15 -16.19 -1.60
CA LEU A 49 -0.44 -16.39 -0.34
C LEU A 49 -1.43 -16.75 0.76
N SER A 50 -0.94 -17.29 1.87
CA SER A 50 -1.80 -17.63 2.99
C SER A 50 -2.36 -16.38 3.63
N GLN A 51 -3.52 -16.51 4.29
CA GLN A 51 -4.12 -15.39 5.02
C GLN A 51 -3.19 -14.89 6.11
N SER A 52 -2.43 -15.79 6.72
CA SER A 52 -1.44 -15.43 7.75
C SER A 52 -0.35 -14.52 7.17
N ALA A 53 0.18 -14.87 5.99
CA ALA A 53 1.21 -14.08 5.32
C ALA A 53 0.67 -12.71 4.93
N ILE A 54 -0.56 -12.66 4.38
CA ILE A 54 -1.19 -11.40 3.99
C ILE A 54 -1.47 -10.53 5.21
N SER A 55 -1.98 -11.12 6.30
CA SER A 55 -2.23 -10.37 7.53
C SER A 55 -0.95 -9.72 8.05
N HIS A 56 0.17 -10.43 7.95
CA HIS A 56 1.47 -9.88 8.35
C HIS A 56 1.86 -8.69 7.48
N GLN A 57 1.70 -8.82 6.17
CA GLN A 57 2.00 -7.73 5.24
C GLN A 57 1.08 -6.52 5.46
N LEU A 58 -0.21 -6.75 5.70
CA LEU A 58 -1.16 -5.68 5.95
C LEU A 58 -0.82 -4.92 7.22
N ARG A 59 -0.37 -5.64 8.26
CA ARG A 59 0.06 -4.99 9.50
C ARG A 59 1.24 -4.05 9.24
N SER A 60 2.22 -4.51 8.47
CA SER A 60 3.38 -3.69 8.11
C SER A 60 2.98 -2.46 7.30
N LEU A 61 2.11 -2.66 6.31
CA LEU A 61 1.64 -1.55 5.46
C LEU A 61 0.84 -0.53 6.27
N LYS A 62 0.06 -0.98 7.24
CA LYS A 62 -0.68 -0.08 8.12
C LYS A 62 0.28 0.73 9.01
N GLN A 63 1.33 0.09 9.53
CA GLN A 63 2.33 0.78 10.33
C GLN A 63 3.09 1.83 9.53
N MET A 64 3.23 1.60 8.22
CA MET A 64 3.87 2.55 7.30
C MET A 64 2.92 3.63 6.82
N HIS A 65 1.67 3.63 7.28
CA HIS A 65 0.63 4.58 6.91
C HIS A 65 0.29 4.55 5.41
N LEU A 66 0.41 3.39 4.79
CA LEU A 66 0.09 3.22 3.37
C LEU A 66 -1.33 2.70 3.16
N ILE A 67 -1.91 2.05 4.17
CA ILE A 67 -3.28 1.55 4.11
C ILE A 67 -4.03 1.91 5.38
N LYS A 68 -5.35 1.88 5.27
CA LYS A 68 -6.27 2.05 6.39
C LYS A 68 -7.29 0.91 6.34
N PHE A 69 -8.09 0.79 7.37
CA PHE A 69 -9.11 -0.22 7.41
C PHE A 69 -10.38 0.31 8.08
N ARG A 70 -11.49 -0.36 7.80
CA ARG A 70 -12.74 -0.17 8.52
C ARG A 70 -13.31 -1.53 8.87
N ARG A 71 -14.08 -1.57 9.95
CA ARG A 71 -14.75 -2.79 10.36
C ARG A 71 -16.22 -2.72 9.98
N GLU A 72 -16.73 -3.85 9.51
CA GLU A 72 -18.16 -4.01 9.24
C GLU A 72 -18.55 -5.40 9.73
N GLY A 73 -19.16 -5.46 10.92
CA GLY A 73 -19.41 -6.74 11.56
C GLY A 73 -18.12 -7.45 11.90
N LYS A 74 -17.96 -8.66 11.40
CA LYS A 74 -16.75 -9.47 11.60
C LYS A 74 -15.71 -9.23 10.53
N ASN A 75 -16.07 -8.47 9.51
CA ASN A 75 -15.19 -8.25 8.37
C ASN A 75 -14.39 -6.97 8.53
N ILE A 76 -13.14 -7.04 8.08
CA ILE A 76 -12.26 -5.87 8.03
C ILE A 76 -11.96 -5.59 6.57
N HIS A 77 -12.24 -4.37 6.15
CA HIS A 77 -12.02 -3.92 4.77
C HIS A 77 -10.84 -2.97 4.73
N TYR A 78 -9.86 -3.30 3.89
CA TYR A 78 -8.64 -2.51 3.73
C TYR A 78 -8.72 -1.66 2.48
N SER A 79 -8.13 -0.47 2.53
CA SER A 79 -8.07 0.44 1.39
C SER A 79 -6.79 1.26 1.48
N LEU A 80 -6.44 1.97 0.41
CA LEU A 80 -5.29 2.86 0.43
C LEU A 80 -5.55 3.99 1.42
N ALA A 81 -4.48 4.42 2.10
CA ALA A 81 -4.61 5.38 3.19
C ALA A 81 -5.18 6.73 2.75
N ASP A 82 -4.72 7.23 1.60
CA ASP A 82 -5.13 8.54 1.11
C ASP A 82 -4.77 8.71 -0.36
N ASP A 83 -5.08 9.89 -0.90
CA ASP A 83 -4.80 10.20 -2.30
C ASP A 83 -3.32 10.33 -2.61
N HIS A 84 -2.50 10.66 -1.62
CA HIS A 84 -1.05 10.72 -1.83
C HIS A 84 -0.50 9.34 -2.18
N VAL A 85 -0.90 8.32 -1.42
CA VAL A 85 -0.48 6.94 -1.68
C VAL A 85 -0.98 6.49 -3.05
N ARG A 86 -2.23 6.81 -3.37
CA ARG A 86 -2.82 6.49 -4.67
C ARG A 86 -2.00 7.09 -5.80
N THR A 87 -1.65 8.36 -5.69
CA THR A 87 -0.92 9.08 -6.72
C THR A 87 0.49 8.50 -6.92
N ILE A 88 1.19 8.23 -5.81
CA ILE A 88 2.54 7.65 -5.89
C ILE A 88 2.49 6.30 -6.63
N LEU A 89 1.53 5.46 -6.26
CA LEU A 89 1.39 4.14 -6.87
C LEU A 89 1.03 4.25 -8.35
N GLN A 90 0.07 5.12 -8.70
CA GLN A 90 -0.33 5.33 -10.09
C GLN A 90 0.85 5.83 -10.93
N MET A 91 1.60 6.79 -10.42
CA MET A 91 2.75 7.33 -11.13
C MET A 91 3.83 6.27 -11.34
N GLY A 92 4.06 5.44 -10.33
CA GLY A 92 5.00 4.33 -10.45
C GLY A 92 4.57 3.31 -11.49
N LEU A 93 3.30 2.94 -11.49
CA LEU A 93 2.76 2.00 -12.47
C LEU A 93 2.85 2.57 -13.87
N GLU A 94 2.46 3.83 -14.07
CA GLU A 94 2.54 4.47 -15.37
C GLU A 94 3.97 4.55 -15.88
N HIS A 95 4.89 4.88 -15.00
CA HIS A 95 6.30 4.98 -15.36
C HIS A 95 6.84 3.63 -15.87
N VAL A 96 6.54 2.55 -15.17
CA VAL A 96 7.02 1.22 -15.53
C VAL A 96 6.33 0.68 -16.77
N LEU A 97 5.03 0.95 -16.93
CA LEU A 97 4.24 0.45 -18.05
C LEU A 97 4.34 1.32 -19.30
N CYS A 98 4.82 2.55 -19.16
CA CYS A 98 4.95 3.46 -20.29
C CYS A 98 6.12 2.99 -21.16
N ASP A 99 5.82 2.65 -22.40
CA ASP A 99 6.78 2.10 -23.34
C ASP A 99 7.07 3.17 -24.38
N ASP A 100 8.21 3.78 -24.29
CA ASP A 100 8.61 4.85 -25.21
C ASP A 100 9.04 4.30 -26.57
#